data_553ed1f2cef7a1c72e1cedb33093edb2
#
_entry.id   553ed1f2cef7a1c72e1cedb33093edb2
#
_cell.length_a   1.000
_cell.length_b   1.000
_cell.length_c   1.000
_cell.angle_alpha   90.00
_cell.angle_beta   90.00
_cell.angle_gamma   90.00
#
_symmetry.space_group_name_H-M   'P 1'
#
loop_
_entity.id
_entity.type
_entity.pdbx_description
1 polymer ?
#
loop_
_entity_poly.entity_id
_entity_poly.type
_entity_poly.pdbx_seq_one_letter_code
_entity_poly.pdbx_strand_id
1 'polypeptide(L)'
;MPLALIPHPYPLTPHPLTPITRLETMNPATIQLYLDHGIDLRREKLEIALCAQHNNGGLAGTHWWESTNLRHLFPVGEVNGSHGVARPGGSALNAGQVGAFRAAEYIAHRYADWSLDVEATTQLAQQRVTELTHWCELAKQSNIDWQSDRHAMQRRMSRCGSAIRSLPELEAAVSETAQQYERLLREGVSFTDHRGQIEALRNRQLTFAALTCLQAIRFAVQSGVGSRGSAIVLDPNGVALHEQLDETWRIAPENADFRDKVLVTQCKVSNRYPSGNVALQGDRNQDQATHYYEPCRPIPDSDLWFETAWAAHREGQIYET
;
A
#
# COMPACT_ATOMS: atom_id res chain seq x y z
N MET A 1 29.07 0.51 -9.79
CA MET A 1 29.16 0.57 -11.26
C MET A 1 27.99 1.39 -11.75
N PRO A 2 28.18 2.45 -12.57
CA PRO A 2 27.04 3.11 -13.17
C PRO A 2 26.30 2.06 -14.02
N LEU A 3 24.97 2.01 -13.85
CA LEU A 3 24.11 1.26 -14.75
C LEU A 3 24.39 1.79 -16.17
N ALA A 4 25.24 1.09 -16.91
CA ALA A 4 25.35 1.30 -18.33
C ALA A 4 23.94 1.07 -18.87
N LEU A 5 23.37 2.11 -19.48
CA LEU A 5 22.20 1.99 -20.33
C LEU A 5 22.49 0.82 -21.29
N ILE A 6 21.86 -0.32 -21.07
CA ILE A 6 21.90 -1.41 -22.02
C ILE A 6 21.34 -0.80 -23.30
N PRO A 7 22.13 -0.71 -24.38
CA PRO A 7 21.62 -0.20 -25.63
C PRO A 7 20.39 -1.04 -25.98
N HIS A 8 19.27 -0.40 -26.20
CA HIS A 8 18.07 -1.07 -26.66
C HIS A 8 18.46 -1.84 -27.94
N PRO A 9 18.29 -3.17 -28.03
CA PRO A 9 18.83 -3.98 -29.14
C PRO A 9 18.20 -3.65 -30.51
N TYR A 10 17.20 -2.76 -30.50
CA TYR A 10 16.58 -2.28 -31.72
C TYR A 10 16.87 -0.78 -31.85
N PRO A 11 17.46 -0.32 -32.96
CA PRO A 11 17.56 1.10 -33.24
C PRO A 11 16.15 1.67 -33.18
N LEU A 12 15.98 2.78 -32.43
CA LEU A 12 14.75 3.59 -32.45
C LEU A 12 14.64 4.25 -33.84
N THR A 13 14.46 3.45 -34.90
CA THR A 13 14.03 3.98 -36.19
C THR A 13 12.65 4.60 -35.95
N PRO A 14 12.40 5.84 -36.36
CA PRO A 14 11.07 6.42 -36.28
C PRO A 14 10.10 5.44 -36.93
N HIS A 15 9.19 4.89 -36.13
CA HIS A 15 8.18 3.98 -36.67
C HIS A 15 7.36 4.77 -37.67
N PRO A 16 7.20 4.29 -38.93
CA PRO A 16 6.54 5.06 -39.98
C PRO A 16 5.07 5.40 -39.66
N LEU A 17 4.50 4.75 -38.65
CA LEU A 17 3.12 4.99 -38.20
C LEU A 17 3.09 5.92 -36.99
N THR A 18 2.19 6.87 -37.02
CA THR A 18 1.87 7.72 -35.85
C THR A 18 1.32 6.88 -34.70
N PRO A 19 1.36 7.37 -33.44
CA PRO A 19 0.76 6.66 -32.31
C PRO A 19 -0.71 6.29 -32.55
N ILE A 20 -1.50 7.17 -33.15
CA ILE A 20 -2.92 6.89 -33.43
C ILE A 20 -3.08 5.81 -34.48
N THR A 21 -2.29 5.81 -35.54
CA THR A 21 -2.35 4.78 -36.59
C THR A 21 -1.98 3.40 -36.04
N ARG A 22 -1.01 3.34 -35.10
CA ARG A 22 -0.68 2.11 -34.41
C ARG A 22 -1.83 1.63 -33.51
N LEU A 23 -2.47 2.53 -32.79
CA LEU A 23 -3.62 2.19 -31.96
C LEU A 23 -4.80 1.67 -32.79
N GLU A 24 -5.06 2.29 -33.94
CA GLU A 24 -6.07 1.84 -34.91
C GLU A 24 -5.84 0.40 -35.39
N THR A 25 -4.57 0.04 -35.58
CA THR A 25 -4.20 -1.31 -36.00
C THR A 25 -4.24 -2.33 -34.87
N MET A 26 -3.74 -1.94 -33.68
CA MET A 26 -3.56 -2.85 -32.56
C MET A 26 -4.82 -3.02 -31.71
N ASN A 27 -5.59 -1.96 -31.53
CA ASN A 27 -6.76 -1.96 -30.67
C ASN A 27 -7.81 -0.92 -31.10
N PRO A 28 -8.51 -1.15 -32.23
CA PRO A 28 -9.54 -0.24 -32.73
C PRO A 28 -10.72 -0.10 -31.74
N ALA A 29 -10.99 -1.12 -30.94
CA ALA A 29 -12.04 -1.08 -29.92
C ALA A 29 -11.81 0.01 -28.89
N THR A 30 -10.57 0.32 -28.53
CA THR A 30 -10.25 1.42 -27.63
C THR A 30 -10.66 2.77 -28.24
N ILE A 31 -10.42 2.97 -29.54
CA ILE A 31 -10.80 4.22 -30.20
C ILE A 31 -12.33 4.38 -30.19
N GLN A 32 -13.05 3.29 -30.46
CA GLN A 32 -14.51 3.31 -30.41
C GLN A 32 -15.03 3.58 -29.01
N LEU A 33 -14.44 2.97 -27.98
CA LEU A 33 -14.79 3.20 -26.59
C LEU A 33 -14.72 4.68 -26.20
N TYR A 34 -13.63 5.37 -26.57
CA TYR A 34 -13.49 6.80 -26.30
C TYR A 34 -14.47 7.64 -27.09
N LEU A 35 -14.70 7.27 -28.36
CA LEU A 35 -15.66 7.96 -29.21
C LEU A 35 -17.10 7.86 -28.66
N ASP A 36 -17.50 6.71 -28.18
CA ASP A 36 -18.80 6.48 -27.52
C ASP A 36 -18.98 7.33 -26.26
N HIS A 37 -17.89 7.78 -25.66
CA HIS A 37 -17.87 8.70 -24.51
C HIS A 37 -17.58 10.15 -24.88
N GLY A 38 -17.65 10.47 -26.20
CA GLY A 38 -17.53 11.84 -26.71
C GLY A 38 -16.10 12.34 -26.89
N ILE A 39 -15.11 11.46 -26.88
CA ILE A 39 -13.69 11.81 -27.08
C ILE A 39 -13.17 11.18 -28.37
N ASP A 40 -12.83 12.01 -29.36
CA ASP A 40 -12.22 11.54 -30.60
C ASP A 40 -10.69 11.56 -30.51
N LEU A 41 -10.08 10.41 -30.21
CA LEU A 41 -8.61 10.25 -30.09
C LEU A 41 -7.83 10.62 -31.35
N ARG A 42 -8.48 10.77 -32.51
CA ARG A 42 -7.86 11.24 -33.75
C ARG A 42 -7.69 12.75 -33.79
N ARG A 43 -8.47 13.47 -32.99
CA ARG A 43 -8.55 14.94 -33.00
C ARG A 43 -8.19 15.57 -31.67
N GLU A 44 -8.42 14.86 -30.58
CA GLU A 44 -8.27 15.35 -29.23
C GLU A 44 -7.12 14.67 -28.49
N LYS A 45 -6.47 15.40 -27.63
CA LYS A 45 -5.44 14.88 -26.73
C LYS A 45 -6.12 14.45 -25.43
N LEU A 46 -5.73 13.29 -24.93
CA LEU A 46 -6.13 12.87 -23.58
C LEU A 46 -5.34 13.68 -22.54
N GLU A 47 -6.05 14.18 -21.56
CA GLU A 47 -5.42 14.64 -20.33
C GLU A 47 -4.99 13.40 -19.52
N ILE A 48 -3.73 13.33 -19.17
CA ILE A 48 -3.17 12.23 -18.36
C ILE A 48 -2.53 12.79 -17.11
N ALA A 49 -2.60 12.01 -16.05
CA ALA A 49 -1.94 12.31 -14.78
C ALA A 49 -1.21 11.07 -14.26
N LEU A 50 -0.26 11.29 -13.36
CA LEU A 50 0.34 10.19 -12.61
C LEU A 50 -0.72 9.53 -11.73
N CYS A 51 -0.78 8.20 -11.80
CA CYS A 51 -1.65 7.39 -10.97
C CYS A 51 -0.81 6.40 -10.16
N ALA A 52 -0.89 6.49 -8.84
CA ALA A 52 -0.34 5.49 -7.94
C ALA A 52 -1.29 4.27 -7.92
N GLN A 53 -1.22 3.45 -8.94
CA GLN A 53 -2.08 2.28 -9.10
C GLN A 53 -1.75 1.18 -8.08
N HIS A 54 -0.50 1.08 -7.67
CA HIS A 54 0.02 0.00 -6.85
C HIS A 54 0.85 0.56 -5.70
N ASN A 55 0.58 0.11 -4.48
CA ASN A 55 1.27 0.59 -3.30
C ASN A 55 2.74 0.11 -3.22
N ASN A 56 3.08 -1.02 -3.84
CA ASN A 56 4.38 -1.69 -3.78
C ASN A 56 4.90 -1.96 -2.36
N GLY A 57 3.98 -2.02 -1.43
CA GLY A 57 4.14 -2.37 -0.04
C GLY A 57 2.87 -3.04 0.44
N GLY A 58 2.85 -3.57 1.64
CA GLY A 58 1.65 -4.24 2.16
C GLY A 58 1.91 -4.94 3.47
N LEU A 59 1.08 -5.92 3.78
CA LEU A 59 1.17 -6.70 4.99
C LEU A 59 2.35 -7.65 4.94
N ALA A 60 3.08 -7.79 6.06
CA ALA A 60 4.18 -8.72 6.19
C ALA A 60 3.67 -10.17 6.26
N GLY A 61 4.25 -11.03 5.45
CA GLY A 61 3.96 -12.44 5.40
C GLY A 61 5.21 -13.30 5.43
N THR A 62 5.07 -14.54 5.86
CA THR A 62 6.12 -15.55 5.78
C THR A 62 6.31 -16.04 4.34
N HIS A 63 7.25 -16.91 4.08
CA HIS A 63 7.42 -17.54 2.77
C HIS A 63 6.24 -18.47 2.37
N TRP A 64 5.37 -18.80 3.32
CA TRP A 64 4.10 -19.48 3.11
C TRP A 64 2.90 -18.54 3.00
N TRP A 65 3.15 -17.24 2.96
CA TRP A 65 2.14 -16.19 2.86
C TRP A 65 1.23 -16.08 4.09
N GLU A 66 1.53 -16.74 5.18
CA GLU A 66 0.86 -16.45 6.44
C GLU A 66 1.42 -15.16 7.05
N SER A 67 0.56 -14.35 7.64
CA SER A 67 0.96 -13.14 8.35
C SER A 67 2.01 -13.44 9.42
N THR A 68 3.02 -12.58 9.56
CA THR A 68 4.09 -12.75 10.53
C THR A 68 3.64 -12.65 12.00
N ASN A 69 2.45 -12.10 12.24
CA ASN A 69 1.94 -11.84 13.60
C ASN A 69 0.50 -12.28 13.85
N LEU A 70 -0.22 -12.74 12.84
CA LEU A 70 -1.59 -13.25 12.95
C LEU A 70 -1.70 -14.61 12.28
N ARG A 71 -2.01 -15.63 13.06
CA ARG A 71 -2.30 -16.97 12.52
C ARG A 71 -3.60 -16.96 11.72
N HIS A 72 -3.70 -17.82 10.73
CA HIS A 72 -4.87 -17.98 9.84
C HIS A 72 -5.19 -16.75 8.97
N LEU A 73 -4.28 -15.77 8.88
CA LEU A 73 -4.38 -14.64 7.98
C LEU A 73 -3.31 -14.74 6.90
N PHE A 74 -3.76 -14.79 5.64
CA PHE A 74 -2.87 -14.98 4.49
C PHE A 74 -2.97 -13.78 3.54
N PRO A 75 -2.05 -12.79 3.65
CA PRO A 75 -2.00 -11.66 2.74
C PRO A 75 -1.45 -12.10 1.38
N VAL A 76 -2.32 -12.53 0.48
CA VAL A 76 -1.95 -13.03 -0.85
C VAL A 76 -2.18 -11.96 -1.91
N GLY A 77 -1.31 -11.92 -2.92
CA GLY A 77 -1.39 -10.93 -4.00
C GLY A 77 -0.79 -9.57 -3.61
N GLU A 78 -1.33 -8.50 -4.17
CA GLU A 78 -0.80 -7.14 -3.98
C GLU A 78 -0.95 -6.59 -2.57
N VAL A 79 -1.77 -7.19 -1.72
CA VAL A 79 -1.86 -6.83 -0.31
C VAL A 79 -0.62 -7.27 0.49
N ASN A 80 0.19 -8.17 -0.06
CA ASN A 80 1.46 -8.58 0.53
C ASN A 80 2.57 -7.58 0.17
N GLY A 81 3.43 -7.26 1.10
CA GLY A 81 4.53 -6.31 0.92
C GLY A 81 5.70 -6.80 0.04
N SER A 82 5.57 -7.97 -0.61
CA SER A 82 6.66 -8.58 -1.39
C SER A 82 6.85 -8.01 -2.80
N HIS A 83 5.90 -7.22 -3.30
CA HIS A 83 5.98 -6.66 -4.67
C HIS A 83 6.85 -5.40 -4.69
N GLY A 84 8.00 -5.48 -5.37
CA GLY A 84 8.89 -4.33 -5.57
C GLY A 84 8.45 -3.42 -6.73
N VAL A 85 8.95 -2.19 -6.74
CA VAL A 85 8.75 -1.23 -7.84
C VAL A 85 9.49 -1.70 -9.10
N ALA A 86 10.76 -2.06 -8.96
CA ALA A 86 11.60 -2.56 -10.05
C ALA A 86 11.36 -4.06 -10.23
N ARG A 87 10.37 -4.41 -11.03
CA ARG A 87 10.03 -5.80 -11.33
C ARG A 87 9.60 -5.98 -12.79
N PRO A 88 9.72 -7.19 -13.37
CA PRO A 88 9.20 -7.48 -14.69
C PRO A 88 7.68 -7.30 -14.78
N GLY A 89 7.18 -6.90 -15.94
CA GLY A 89 5.74 -6.86 -16.22
C GLY A 89 5.10 -8.22 -16.01
N GLY A 90 3.88 -8.25 -15.46
CA GLY A 90 3.16 -9.50 -15.17
C GLY A 90 3.59 -10.24 -13.90
N SER A 91 4.75 -9.92 -13.31
CA SER A 91 5.26 -10.62 -12.12
C SER A 91 4.32 -10.48 -10.89
N ALA A 92 3.57 -9.39 -10.78
CA ALA A 92 2.61 -9.19 -9.69
C ALA A 92 1.49 -10.23 -9.74
N LEU A 93 0.93 -10.52 -10.93
CA LEU A 93 -0.09 -11.55 -11.11
C LEU A 93 0.46 -12.94 -10.79
N ASN A 94 1.66 -13.26 -11.30
CA ASN A 94 2.30 -14.55 -11.03
C ASN A 94 2.58 -14.73 -9.53
N ALA A 95 3.12 -13.71 -8.85
CA ALA A 95 3.36 -13.74 -7.41
C ALA A 95 2.07 -13.97 -6.62
N GLY A 96 0.96 -13.34 -7.04
CA GLY A 96 -0.35 -13.54 -6.44
C GLY A 96 -0.86 -14.98 -6.61
N GLN A 97 -0.74 -15.55 -7.79
CA GLN A 97 -1.17 -16.93 -8.06
C GLN A 97 -0.32 -17.96 -7.32
N VAL A 98 1.00 -17.83 -7.36
CA VAL A 98 1.91 -18.70 -6.60
C VAL A 98 1.67 -18.58 -5.11
N GLY A 99 1.50 -17.37 -4.59
CA GLY A 99 1.21 -17.14 -3.18
C GLY A 99 -0.11 -17.76 -2.75
N ALA A 100 -1.16 -17.64 -3.57
CA ALA A 100 -2.47 -18.25 -3.28
C ALA A 100 -2.37 -19.79 -3.25
N PHE A 101 -1.67 -20.38 -4.22
CA PHE A 101 -1.45 -21.82 -4.27
C PHE A 101 -0.69 -22.32 -3.04
N ARG A 102 0.42 -21.66 -2.70
CA ARG A 102 1.21 -22.02 -1.49
C ARG A 102 0.42 -21.85 -0.21
N ALA A 103 -0.34 -20.77 -0.08
CA ALA A 103 -1.20 -20.56 1.10
C ALA A 103 -2.27 -21.65 1.22
N ALA A 104 -2.92 -22.05 0.11
CA ALA A 104 -3.92 -23.11 0.12
C ALA A 104 -3.33 -24.46 0.56
N GLU A 105 -2.18 -24.82 0.03
CA GLU A 105 -1.46 -26.04 0.40
C GLU A 105 -1.01 -26.02 1.87
N TYR A 106 -0.51 -24.88 2.34
CA TYR A 106 -0.13 -24.69 3.74
C TYR A 106 -1.34 -24.88 4.67
N ILE A 107 -2.47 -24.25 4.34
CA ILE A 107 -3.73 -24.36 5.11
C ILE A 107 -4.17 -25.84 5.18
N ALA A 108 -4.18 -26.53 4.03
CA ALA A 108 -4.61 -27.91 3.95
C ALA A 108 -3.78 -28.87 4.82
N HIS A 109 -2.48 -28.60 4.97
CA HIS A 109 -1.58 -29.48 5.74
C HIS A 109 -1.38 -29.00 7.18
N ARG A 110 -1.21 -27.71 7.39
CA ARG A 110 -0.88 -27.17 8.71
C ARG A 110 -2.09 -27.03 9.62
N TYR A 111 -3.25 -26.81 9.03
CA TYR A 111 -4.50 -26.54 9.72
C TYR A 111 -5.58 -27.61 9.47
N ALA A 112 -5.17 -28.81 9.01
CA ALA A 112 -6.11 -29.93 8.75
C ALA A 112 -6.96 -30.30 9.97
N ASP A 113 -6.34 -30.33 11.15
CA ASP A 113 -7.00 -30.69 12.41
C ASP A 113 -7.51 -29.49 13.21
N TRP A 114 -7.39 -28.27 12.65
CA TRP A 114 -7.86 -27.07 13.34
C TRP A 114 -9.38 -26.96 13.32
N SER A 115 -9.95 -26.68 14.46
CA SER A 115 -11.39 -26.46 14.61
C SER A 115 -11.68 -25.07 15.17
N LEU A 116 -12.73 -24.45 14.67
CA LEU A 116 -13.18 -23.15 15.15
C LEU A 116 -13.88 -23.32 16.50
N ASP A 117 -13.45 -22.54 17.51
CA ASP A 117 -14.26 -22.31 18.70
C ASP A 117 -15.45 -21.42 18.34
N VAL A 118 -16.58 -22.06 18.07
CA VAL A 118 -17.79 -21.38 17.59
C VAL A 118 -18.36 -20.44 18.66
N GLU A 119 -18.31 -20.83 19.93
CA GLU A 119 -18.84 -20.03 21.02
C GLU A 119 -18.02 -18.75 21.22
N ALA A 120 -16.72 -18.86 21.38
CA ALA A 120 -15.82 -17.72 21.52
C ALA A 120 -15.88 -16.80 20.29
N THR A 121 -15.95 -17.37 19.09
CA THR A 121 -16.07 -16.59 17.85
C THR A 121 -17.38 -15.83 17.79
N THR A 122 -18.49 -16.46 18.18
CA THR A 122 -19.81 -15.83 18.19
C THR A 122 -19.86 -14.69 19.19
N GLN A 123 -19.32 -14.87 20.39
CA GLN A 123 -19.24 -13.83 21.40
C GLN A 123 -18.43 -12.64 20.92
N LEU A 124 -17.26 -12.88 20.31
CA LEU A 124 -16.43 -11.83 19.73
C LEU A 124 -17.14 -11.10 18.59
N ALA A 125 -17.82 -11.82 17.70
CA ALA A 125 -18.59 -11.23 16.61
C ALA A 125 -19.73 -10.32 17.13
N GLN A 126 -20.48 -10.77 18.14
CA GLN A 126 -21.52 -9.98 18.79
C GLN A 126 -20.98 -8.72 19.42
N GLN A 127 -19.86 -8.82 20.12
CA GLN A 127 -19.16 -7.65 20.68
C GLN A 127 -18.81 -6.65 19.57
N ARG A 128 -18.20 -7.10 18.47
CA ARG A 128 -17.80 -6.23 17.35
C ARG A 128 -18.99 -5.59 16.64
N VAL A 129 -20.08 -6.31 16.47
CA VAL A 129 -21.35 -5.76 15.92
C VAL A 129 -21.88 -4.66 16.84
N THR A 130 -21.89 -4.87 18.15
CA THR A 130 -22.34 -3.88 19.13
C THR A 130 -21.49 -2.61 19.07
N GLU A 131 -20.16 -2.75 19.05
CA GLU A 131 -19.22 -1.64 18.94
C GLU A 131 -19.42 -0.84 17.63
N LEU A 132 -19.58 -1.53 16.52
CA LEU A 132 -19.81 -0.89 15.21
C LEU A 132 -21.17 -0.19 15.15
N THR A 133 -22.21 -0.79 15.73
CA THR A 133 -23.55 -0.18 15.79
C THR A 133 -23.50 1.11 16.60
N HIS A 134 -22.86 1.07 17.77
CA HIS A 134 -22.68 2.28 18.59
C HIS A 134 -21.91 3.37 17.84
N TRP A 135 -20.82 3.01 17.17
CA TRP A 135 -20.07 3.97 16.34
C TRP A 135 -20.92 4.56 15.22
N CYS A 136 -21.78 3.77 14.57
CA CYS A 136 -22.68 4.25 13.53
C CYS A 136 -23.72 5.25 14.08
N GLU A 137 -24.20 5.05 15.31
CA GLU A 137 -25.11 6.00 15.96
C GLU A 137 -24.42 7.35 16.28
N LEU A 138 -23.16 7.31 16.73
CA LEU A 138 -22.36 8.52 16.90
C LEU A 138 -22.11 9.22 15.56
N ALA A 139 -21.79 8.46 14.53
CA ALA A 139 -21.50 8.97 13.18
C ALA A 139 -22.68 9.74 12.57
N LYS A 140 -23.92 9.37 12.86
CA LYS A 140 -25.11 10.11 12.40
C LYS A 140 -25.18 11.56 12.91
N GLN A 141 -24.52 11.85 14.01
CA GLN A 141 -24.48 13.18 14.64
C GLN A 141 -23.29 14.03 14.15
N SER A 142 -22.41 13.46 13.37
CA SER A 142 -21.23 14.15 12.84
C SER A 142 -21.62 15.23 11.83
N ASN A 143 -20.96 16.39 11.92
CA ASN A 143 -21.13 17.49 10.97
C ASN A 143 -20.27 17.34 9.71
N ILE A 144 -19.48 16.29 9.62
CA ILE A 144 -18.59 16.01 8.48
C ILE A 144 -19.12 14.78 7.76
N ASP A 145 -19.46 14.92 6.49
CA ASP A 145 -19.88 13.81 5.66
C ASP A 145 -18.69 12.93 5.23
N TRP A 146 -18.97 11.69 4.91
CA TRP A 146 -17.93 10.71 4.57
C TRP A 146 -17.16 11.06 3.29
N GLN A 147 -17.77 11.76 2.31
CA GLN A 147 -17.13 12.18 1.08
C GLN A 147 -16.08 13.24 1.35
N SER A 148 -16.45 14.28 2.06
CA SER A 148 -15.55 15.38 2.45
C SER A 148 -14.35 14.87 3.25
N ASP A 149 -14.60 13.96 4.20
CA ASP A 149 -13.56 13.33 5.00
C ASP A 149 -12.60 12.51 4.13
N ARG A 150 -13.14 11.69 3.21
CA ARG A 150 -12.34 10.92 2.25
C ARG A 150 -11.51 11.79 1.34
N HIS A 151 -12.10 12.83 0.77
CA HIS A 151 -11.39 13.77 -0.11
C HIS A 151 -10.24 14.47 0.62
N ALA A 152 -10.41 14.81 1.89
CA ALA A 152 -9.33 15.41 2.67
C ALA A 152 -8.12 14.45 2.77
N MET A 153 -8.36 13.18 3.10
CA MET A 153 -7.34 12.14 3.15
C MET A 153 -6.70 11.89 1.79
N GLN A 154 -7.50 11.77 0.73
CA GLN A 154 -7.00 11.53 -0.63
C GLN A 154 -6.10 12.67 -1.12
N ARG A 155 -6.52 13.95 -0.93
CA ARG A 155 -5.69 15.11 -1.31
C ARG A 155 -4.36 15.11 -0.54
N ARG A 156 -4.37 14.75 0.73
CA ARG A 156 -3.15 14.66 1.56
C ARG A 156 -2.23 13.57 1.04
N MET A 157 -2.76 12.38 0.75
CA MET A 157 -1.97 11.29 0.17
C MET A 157 -1.39 11.65 -1.21
N SER A 158 -2.17 12.30 -2.07
CA SER A 158 -1.69 12.76 -3.39
C SER A 158 -0.58 13.80 -3.27
N ARG A 159 -0.68 14.72 -2.30
CA ARG A 159 0.32 15.77 -2.09
C ARG A 159 1.61 15.25 -1.45
N CYS A 160 1.51 14.41 -0.41
CA CYS A 160 2.64 14.08 0.45
C CYS A 160 3.10 12.62 0.32
N GLY A 161 2.20 11.69 0.03
CA GLY A 161 2.48 10.25 -0.11
C GLY A 161 2.81 9.79 -1.53
N SER A 162 2.72 10.68 -2.51
CA SER A 162 2.94 10.40 -3.94
C SER A 162 4.44 10.45 -4.30
N ALA A 163 4.72 10.68 -5.58
CA ALA A 163 6.07 10.63 -6.13
C ALA A 163 7.00 11.74 -5.62
N ILE A 164 6.48 12.95 -5.38
CA ILE A 164 7.27 14.08 -4.89
C ILE A 164 7.05 14.21 -3.39
N ARG A 165 8.13 14.20 -2.62
CA ARG A 165 8.09 14.16 -1.16
C ARG A 165 8.98 15.22 -0.55
N SER A 166 8.50 15.88 0.50
CA SER A 166 9.30 16.77 1.31
C SER A 166 9.09 16.46 2.80
N LEU A 167 10.13 16.52 3.60
CA LEU A 167 10.04 16.16 5.01
C LEU A 167 9.06 17.04 5.80
N PRO A 168 9.08 18.38 5.67
CA PRO A 168 8.13 19.23 6.39
C PRO A 168 6.67 18.95 6.05
N GLU A 169 6.36 18.69 4.77
CA GLU A 169 4.99 18.34 4.36
C GLU A 169 4.57 16.97 4.86
N LEU A 170 5.49 16.00 4.91
CA LEU A 170 5.22 14.67 5.47
C LEU A 170 4.93 14.74 6.98
N GLU A 171 5.67 15.54 7.73
CA GLU A 171 5.44 15.73 9.16
C GLU A 171 4.07 16.33 9.43
N ALA A 172 3.70 17.36 8.69
CA ALA A 172 2.36 17.94 8.76
C ALA A 172 1.28 16.92 8.38
N ALA A 173 1.48 16.17 7.28
CA ALA A 173 0.54 15.18 6.80
C ALA A 173 0.32 14.02 7.79
N VAL A 174 1.37 13.56 8.47
CA VAL A 174 1.26 12.53 9.53
C VAL A 174 0.41 13.07 10.68
N SER A 175 0.69 14.29 11.15
CA SER A 175 -0.06 14.93 12.24
C SER A 175 -1.55 15.10 11.89
N GLU A 176 -1.85 15.66 10.71
CA GLU A 176 -3.21 15.87 10.23
C GLU A 176 -3.97 14.55 10.06
N THR A 177 -3.28 13.49 9.56
CA THR A 177 -3.91 12.18 9.36
C THR A 177 -4.17 11.48 10.69
N ALA A 178 -3.28 11.61 11.66
CA ALA A 178 -3.49 11.10 13.01
C ALA A 178 -4.70 11.77 13.68
N GLN A 179 -4.81 13.09 13.61
CA GLN A 179 -5.97 13.84 14.10
C GLN A 179 -7.27 13.42 13.39
N GLN A 180 -7.23 13.24 12.09
CA GLN A 180 -8.39 12.75 11.33
C GLN A 180 -8.80 11.35 11.79
N TYR A 181 -7.85 10.45 12.00
CA TYR A 181 -8.11 9.09 12.45
C TYR A 181 -8.71 9.05 13.86
N GLU A 182 -8.15 9.81 14.81
CA GLU A 182 -8.68 9.95 16.17
C GLU A 182 -10.10 10.48 16.17
N ARG A 183 -10.37 11.53 15.38
CA ARG A 183 -11.72 12.07 15.20
C ARG A 183 -12.68 11.02 14.62
N LEU A 184 -12.27 10.29 13.58
CA LEU A 184 -13.08 9.21 13.01
C LEU A 184 -13.44 8.13 14.02
N LEU A 185 -12.53 7.78 14.91
CA LEU A 185 -12.78 6.80 15.96
C LEU A 185 -13.79 7.32 16.99
N ARG A 186 -13.72 8.60 17.34
CA ARG A 186 -14.53 9.22 18.40
C ARG A 186 -15.90 9.69 17.92
N GLU A 187 -15.98 10.31 16.74
CA GLU A 187 -17.16 11.02 16.27
C GLU A 187 -17.78 10.40 15.03
N GLY A 188 -17.00 9.60 14.29
CA GLY A 188 -17.42 9.11 12.98
C GLY A 188 -17.53 10.19 11.91
N VAL A 189 -18.22 9.86 10.84
CA VAL A 189 -18.60 10.77 9.73
C VAL A 189 -20.03 10.47 9.31
N SER A 190 -20.81 11.50 8.99
CA SER A 190 -22.21 11.36 8.67
C SER A 190 -22.46 10.66 7.33
N PHE A 191 -23.58 9.99 7.27
CA PHE A 191 -24.09 9.31 6.10
C PHE A 191 -25.62 9.31 6.08
N THR A 192 -26.23 9.22 4.91
CA THR A 192 -27.70 9.31 4.73
C THR A 192 -28.34 7.99 4.36
N ASP A 193 -27.56 7.02 3.87
CA ASP A 193 -28.06 5.74 3.40
C ASP A 193 -27.10 4.60 3.77
N HIS A 194 -27.50 3.38 3.48
CA HIS A 194 -26.71 2.17 3.75
C HIS A 194 -25.37 2.15 3.00
N ARG A 195 -25.34 2.65 1.77
CA ARG A 195 -24.09 2.75 1.01
C ARG A 195 -23.12 3.73 1.68
N GLY A 196 -23.61 4.89 2.10
CA GLY A 196 -22.84 5.87 2.84
C GLY A 196 -22.32 5.32 4.16
N GLN A 197 -23.10 4.48 4.86
CA GLN A 197 -22.67 3.80 6.08
C GLN A 197 -21.45 2.91 5.82
N ILE A 198 -21.47 2.10 4.76
CA ILE A 198 -20.33 1.26 4.37
C ILE A 198 -19.10 2.12 4.05
N GLU A 199 -19.30 3.21 3.33
CA GLU A 199 -18.22 4.12 2.96
C GLU A 199 -17.65 4.87 4.19
N ALA A 200 -18.47 5.23 5.15
CA ALA A 200 -18.04 5.81 6.42
C ALA A 200 -17.16 4.81 7.23
N LEU A 201 -17.54 3.54 7.27
CA LEU A 201 -16.73 2.48 7.87
C LEU A 201 -15.41 2.27 7.12
N ARG A 202 -15.43 2.35 5.79
CA ARG A 202 -14.21 2.28 4.97
C ARG A 202 -13.25 3.44 5.26
N ASN A 203 -13.76 4.64 5.55
CA ASN A 203 -12.91 5.79 5.88
C ASN A 203 -12.01 5.52 7.08
N ARG A 204 -12.49 4.79 8.08
CA ARG A 204 -11.67 4.40 9.24
C ARG A 204 -10.47 3.57 8.80
N GLN A 205 -10.71 2.56 7.97
CA GLN A 205 -9.65 1.66 7.47
C GLN A 205 -8.68 2.38 6.54
N LEU A 206 -9.21 3.17 5.61
CA LEU A 206 -8.41 3.93 4.64
C LEU A 206 -7.55 5.00 5.33
N THR A 207 -8.08 5.70 6.34
CA THR A 207 -7.32 6.71 7.08
C THR A 207 -6.23 6.07 7.93
N PHE A 208 -6.51 4.91 8.54
CA PHE A 208 -5.48 4.14 9.25
C PHE A 208 -4.37 3.67 8.30
N ALA A 209 -4.71 3.13 7.15
CA ALA A 209 -3.74 2.73 6.13
C ALA A 209 -2.92 3.93 5.63
N ALA A 210 -3.58 5.06 5.37
CA ALA A 210 -2.91 6.31 4.97
C ALA A 210 -1.92 6.80 6.04
N LEU A 211 -2.32 6.76 7.32
CA LEU A 211 -1.45 7.12 8.44
C LEU A 211 -0.22 6.21 8.50
N THR A 212 -0.42 4.90 8.40
CA THR A 212 0.68 3.92 8.40
C THR A 212 1.64 4.15 7.24
N CYS A 213 1.12 4.38 6.03
CA CYS A 213 1.95 4.68 4.86
C CYS A 213 2.73 5.99 5.01
N LEU A 214 2.09 7.06 5.48
CA LEU A 214 2.74 8.36 5.68
C LEU A 214 3.83 8.30 6.76
N GLN A 215 3.60 7.57 7.85
CA GLN A 215 4.60 7.35 8.89
C GLN A 215 5.80 6.57 8.35
N ALA A 216 5.57 5.52 7.55
CA ALA A 216 6.63 4.76 6.90
C ALA A 216 7.44 5.62 5.92
N ILE A 217 6.76 6.43 5.10
CA ILE A 217 7.42 7.34 4.15
C ILE A 217 8.23 8.40 4.90
N ARG A 218 7.66 9.02 5.95
CA ARG A 218 8.37 9.99 6.80
C ARG A 218 9.64 9.39 7.37
N PHE A 219 9.54 8.19 7.96
CA PHE A 219 10.69 7.51 8.53
C PHE A 219 11.76 7.19 7.48
N ALA A 220 11.37 6.74 6.28
CA ALA A 220 12.31 6.51 5.19
C ALA A 220 13.05 7.80 4.78
N VAL A 221 12.34 8.91 4.65
CA VAL A 221 12.95 10.21 4.32
C VAL A 221 13.88 10.67 5.44
N GLN A 222 13.46 10.59 6.69
CA GLN A 222 14.27 10.94 7.87
C GLN A 222 15.52 10.06 8.01
N SER A 223 15.44 8.79 7.62
CA SER A 223 16.58 7.86 7.61
C SER A 223 17.60 8.14 6.51
N GLY A 224 17.32 9.07 5.61
CA GLY A 224 18.23 9.43 4.52
C GLY A 224 18.28 8.42 3.37
N VAL A 225 17.16 7.73 3.08
CA VAL A 225 17.06 6.80 1.94
C VAL A 225 17.27 7.52 0.60
N GLY A 226 16.90 8.79 0.52
CA GLY A 226 17.00 9.62 -0.67
C GLY A 226 15.98 9.27 -1.75
N SER A 227 16.19 9.81 -2.94
CA SER A 227 15.32 9.64 -4.10
C SER A 227 15.60 8.31 -4.78
N ARG A 228 14.63 7.39 -4.75
CA ARG A 228 14.72 6.07 -5.39
C ARG A 228 13.35 5.50 -5.73
N GLY A 229 13.37 4.54 -6.63
CA GLY A 229 12.15 3.85 -7.05
C GLY A 229 11.15 4.83 -7.67
N SER A 230 9.99 5.00 -7.05
CA SER A 230 8.94 5.92 -7.50
C SER A 230 8.93 7.26 -6.77
N ALA A 231 9.97 7.59 -5.99
CA ALA A 231 9.99 8.78 -5.15
C ALA A 231 11.15 9.73 -5.48
N ILE A 232 10.81 11.01 -5.54
CA ILE A 232 11.72 12.15 -5.58
C ILE A 232 11.59 12.82 -4.22
N VAL A 233 12.69 12.84 -3.45
CA VAL A 233 12.75 13.49 -2.14
C VAL A 233 13.39 14.87 -2.33
N LEU A 234 12.61 15.92 -2.15
CA LEU A 234 13.10 17.30 -2.22
C LEU A 234 14.03 17.60 -1.05
N ASP A 235 15.18 18.17 -1.35
CA ASP A 235 16.16 18.61 -0.37
C ASP A 235 16.83 19.91 -0.88
N PRO A 236 16.61 21.05 -0.22
CA PRO A 236 17.23 22.31 -0.63
C PRO A 236 18.77 22.26 -0.67
N ASN A 237 19.39 21.40 0.12
CA ASN A 237 20.84 21.20 0.17
C ASN A 237 21.30 20.05 -0.75
N GLY A 238 20.38 19.41 -1.46
CA GLY A 238 20.67 18.28 -2.31
C GLY A 238 21.29 18.65 -3.66
N VAL A 239 21.25 17.72 -4.61
CA VAL A 239 21.75 17.92 -5.97
C VAL A 239 20.63 18.42 -6.89
N ALA A 240 20.98 19.15 -7.94
CA ALA A 240 20.00 19.54 -8.97
C ALA A 240 19.42 18.28 -9.62
N LEU A 241 18.11 18.23 -9.78
CA LEU A 241 17.44 17.09 -10.42
C LEU A 241 17.77 17.03 -11.91
N HIS A 242 17.76 18.18 -12.58
CA HIS A 242 18.12 18.30 -14.00
C HIS A 242 18.50 19.74 -14.32
N GLU A 243 19.46 19.93 -15.23
CA GLU A 243 20.00 21.24 -15.62
C GLU A 243 18.97 22.20 -16.25
N GLN A 244 17.89 21.65 -16.83
CA GLN A 244 16.82 22.43 -17.47
C GLN A 244 15.66 22.76 -16.52
N LEU A 245 15.68 22.26 -15.29
CA LEU A 245 14.68 22.58 -14.28
C LEU A 245 15.12 23.78 -13.45
N ASP A 246 14.12 24.45 -12.87
CA ASP A 246 14.35 25.54 -11.93
C ASP A 246 15.25 25.08 -10.77
N GLU A 247 16.07 25.99 -10.25
CA GLU A 247 17.04 25.71 -9.19
C GLU A 247 16.40 25.22 -7.87
N THR A 248 15.11 25.41 -7.69
CA THR A 248 14.34 24.87 -6.55
C THR A 248 14.15 23.35 -6.63
N TRP A 249 14.35 22.75 -7.81
CA TRP A 249 14.29 21.30 -8.00
C TRP A 249 15.61 20.64 -7.59
N ARG A 250 15.87 20.68 -6.29
CA ARG A 250 16.99 19.98 -5.67
C ARG A 250 16.49 18.78 -4.90
N ILE A 251 17.23 17.68 -4.97
CA ILE A 251 16.81 16.39 -4.40
C ILE A 251 17.91 15.77 -3.55
N ALA A 252 17.50 15.03 -2.53
CA ALA A 252 18.38 14.07 -1.87
C ALA A 252 18.69 12.94 -2.85
N PRO A 253 19.96 12.69 -3.22
CA PRO A 253 20.31 11.55 -4.07
C PRO A 253 20.00 10.22 -3.39
N GLU A 254 19.88 9.15 -4.17
CA GLU A 254 19.70 7.80 -3.63
C GLU A 254 20.85 7.42 -2.71
N ASN A 255 20.52 6.86 -1.56
CA ASN A 255 21.48 6.22 -0.68
C ASN A 255 21.51 4.71 -0.94
N ALA A 256 22.65 4.25 -1.48
CA ALA A 256 22.84 2.85 -1.88
C ALA A 256 22.77 1.86 -0.70
N ASP A 257 23.05 2.31 0.54
CA ASP A 257 23.02 1.46 1.73
C ASP A 257 21.63 0.90 2.06
N PHE A 258 20.59 1.43 1.42
CA PHE A 258 19.21 0.96 1.59
C PHE A 258 18.70 0.05 0.47
N ARG A 259 19.54 -0.28 -0.53
CA ARG A 259 19.11 -1.09 -1.68
C ARG A 259 18.69 -2.50 -1.28
N ASP A 260 19.39 -3.06 -0.30
CA ASP A 260 19.16 -4.42 0.17
C ASP A 260 18.37 -4.47 1.48
N LYS A 261 17.58 -3.43 1.74
CA LYS A 261 16.76 -3.32 2.96
C LYS A 261 15.29 -3.14 2.65
N VAL A 262 14.47 -3.74 3.49
CA VAL A 262 13.01 -3.57 3.53
C VAL A 262 12.66 -2.78 4.78
N LEU A 263 11.83 -1.76 4.62
CA LEU A 263 11.26 -1.02 5.75
C LEU A 263 10.05 -1.77 6.29
N VAL A 264 10.09 -2.08 7.56
CA VAL A 264 8.97 -2.66 8.31
C VAL A 264 8.38 -1.61 9.24
N THR A 265 7.06 -1.49 9.22
CA THR A 265 6.30 -0.62 10.10
C THR A 265 5.34 -1.46 10.92
N GLN A 266 5.49 -1.44 12.23
CA GLN A 266 4.59 -2.10 13.18
C GLN A 266 3.73 -1.05 13.86
N CYS A 267 2.41 -1.10 13.62
CA CYS A 267 1.44 -0.23 14.28
C CYS A 267 0.83 -0.95 15.47
N LYS A 268 0.91 -0.36 16.66
CA LYS A 268 0.15 -0.82 17.83
C LYS A 268 -1.25 -0.22 17.73
N VAL A 269 -2.20 -1.01 17.28
CA VAL A 269 -3.61 -0.62 17.36
C VAL A 269 -4.06 -0.89 18.80
N SER A 270 -4.35 0.17 19.56
CA SER A 270 -5.07 -0.01 20.81
C SER A 270 -6.48 -0.52 20.48
N ASN A 271 -6.83 -1.71 20.92
CA ASN A 271 -8.19 -2.30 20.78
C ASN A 271 -9.25 -1.56 21.60
N ARG A 272 -9.06 -0.27 21.86
CA ARG A 272 -10.01 0.54 22.61
C ARG A 272 -11.00 1.20 21.65
N TYR A 273 -12.00 0.41 21.27
CA TYR A 273 -13.27 1.03 20.98
C TYR A 273 -13.82 1.59 22.31
N PRO A 274 -14.36 2.79 22.34
CA PRO A 274 -14.99 3.30 23.55
C PRO A 274 -16.26 2.50 23.83
N SER A 275 -16.11 1.37 24.51
CA SER A 275 -17.22 0.72 25.18
C SER A 275 -17.47 1.54 26.45
N GLY A 276 -18.50 2.38 26.40
CA GLY A 276 -19.11 3.11 27.51
C GLY A 276 -18.17 3.68 28.59
N ASN A 277 -18.12 5.00 28.72
CA ASN A 277 -17.59 5.76 29.87
C ASN A 277 -16.12 5.60 30.30
N VAL A 278 -15.22 5.16 29.44
CA VAL A 278 -13.80 5.30 29.71
C VAL A 278 -13.32 6.57 29.00
N ALA A 279 -13.15 7.63 29.76
CA ALA A 279 -12.43 8.82 29.33
C ALA A 279 -11.11 8.36 28.69
N LEU A 280 -10.87 8.77 27.44
CA LEU A 280 -9.60 8.61 26.77
C LEU A 280 -8.56 9.49 27.48
N GLN A 281 -8.10 9.05 28.67
CA GLN A 281 -6.81 9.42 29.19
C GLN A 281 -5.78 8.61 28.41
N GLY A 282 -5.67 8.92 27.13
CA GLY A 282 -4.63 8.39 26.27
C GLY A 282 -3.42 9.29 26.37
N ASP A 283 -2.33 8.69 26.78
CA ASP A 283 -0.98 9.18 26.51
C ASP A 283 -0.95 9.74 25.08
N ARG A 284 -0.70 11.04 24.95
CA ARG A 284 -0.66 11.77 23.66
C ARG A 284 0.62 11.48 22.89
N ASN A 285 1.18 10.30 23.00
CA ASN A 285 2.30 9.86 22.20
C ASN A 285 1.79 9.48 20.80
N GLN A 286 1.88 10.43 19.88
CA GLN A 286 1.51 10.31 18.46
C GLN A 286 2.29 9.25 17.69
N ASP A 287 3.29 8.60 18.30
CA ASP A 287 4.14 7.58 17.68
C ASP A 287 3.88 6.18 18.25
N GLN A 288 2.71 5.62 17.94
CA GLN A 288 2.43 4.21 18.24
C GLN A 288 2.97 3.25 17.16
N ALA A 289 3.70 3.75 16.18
CA ALA A 289 4.34 2.94 15.15
C ALA A 289 5.84 2.78 15.45
N THR A 290 6.31 1.56 15.37
CA THR A 290 7.75 1.23 15.40
C THR A 290 8.20 0.98 13.97
N HIS A 291 9.32 1.58 13.59
CA HIS A 291 9.91 1.44 12.26
C HIS A 291 11.32 0.87 12.37
N TYR A 292 11.64 -0.07 11.50
CA TYR A 292 12.99 -0.62 11.42
C TYR A 292 13.26 -1.18 10.02
N TYR A 293 14.54 -1.37 9.70
CA TYR A 293 14.94 -1.97 8.44
C TYR A 293 15.41 -3.41 8.67
N GLU A 294 14.95 -4.28 7.79
CA GLU A 294 15.44 -5.66 7.70
C GLU A 294 16.21 -5.84 6.38
N PRO A 295 17.21 -6.72 6.32
CA PRO A 295 17.79 -7.13 5.05
C PRO A 295 16.71 -7.73 4.13
N CYS A 296 16.78 -7.43 2.83
CA CYS A 296 16.02 -8.18 1.85
C CYS A 296 16.40 -9.66 1.98
N ARG A 297 15.42 -10.55 1.95
CA ARG A 297 15.70 -11.98 1.89
C ARG A 297 16.44 -12.26 0.59
N PRO A 298 17.66 -12.80 0.62
CA PRO A 298 18.34 -13.20 -0.58
C PRO A 298 17.51 -14.26 -1.32
N ILE A 299 17.59 -14.27 -2.64
CA ILE A 299 17.13 -15.43 -3.40
C ILE A 299 18.03 -16.58 -2.93
N PRO A 300 17.47 -17.69 -2.41
CA PRO A 300 18.28 -18.81 -1.98
C PRO A 300 19.14 -19.29 -3.14
N ASP A 301 20.44 -19.33 -2.96
CA ASP A 301 21.36 -19.98 -3.88
C ASP A 301 21.27 -21.49 -3.64
N SER A 302 20.13 -22.06 -4.00
CA SER A 302 19.84 -23.47 -3.79
C SER A 302 18.95 -24.00 -4.93
N ASP A 303 19.10 -25.26 -5.23
CA ASP A 303 18.24 -26.02 -6.14
C ASP A 303 16.82 -26.28 -5.55
N LEU A 304 16.44 -25.56 -4.51
CA LEU A 304 15.12 -25.67 -3.88
C LEU A 304 14.08 -24.92 -4.71
N TRP A 305 13.59 -25.57 -5.73
CA TRP A 305 12.40 -25.19 -6.47
C TRP A 305 11.15 -25.40 -5.61
N PHE A 306 10.01 -24.86 -6.04
CA PHE A 306 8.75 -25.00 -5.32
C PHE A 306 8.45 -26.48 -4.99
N GLU A 307 8.63 -27.39 -5.92
CA GLU A 307 8.34 -28.79 -5.77
C GLU A 307 9.21 -29.48 -4.70
N THR A 308 10.48 -29.17 -4.66
CA THR A 308 11.41 -29.73 -3.66
C THR A 308 11.20 -29.09 -2.30
N ALA A 309 10.98 -27.79 -2.25
CA ALA A 309 10.62 -27.09 -1.02
C ALA A 309 9.30 -27.60 -0.46
N TRP A 310 8.33 -27.90 -1.34
CA TRP A 310 7.06 -28.45 -0.96
C TRP A 310 7.16 -29.90 -0.43
N ALA A 311 8.00 -30.73 -1.05
CA ALA A 311 8.27 -32.07 -0.53
C ALA A 311 8.88 -32.01 0.90
N ALA A 312 9.89 -31.17 1.10
CA ALA A 312 10.53 -30.96 2.40
C ALA A 312 9.53 -30.39 3.45
N HIS A 313 8.60 -29.54 3.02
CA HIS A 313 7.51 -29.07 3.87
C HIS A 313 6.59 -30.20 4.34
N ARG A 314 6.15 -31.07 3.44
CA ARG A 314 5.33 -32.23 3.80
C ARG A 314 6.02 -33.17 4.81
N GLU A 315 7.33 -33.24 4.73
CA GLU A 315 8.17 -34.04 5.63
C GLU A 315 8.50 -33.32 6.96
N GLY A 316 7.96 -32.10 7.17
CA GLY A 316 8.20 -31.31 8.38
C GLY A 316 9.57 -30.65 8.47
N GLN A 317 10.37 -30.68 7.39
CA GLN A 317 11.76 -30.23 7.39
C GLN A 317 11.94 -28.72 7.25
N ILE A 318 10.89 -27.95 6.92
CA ILE A 318 11.00 -26.50 6.62
C ILE A 318 10.34 -25.62 7.70
N TYR A 319 9.79 -26.19 8.75
CA TYR A 319 9.06 -25.42 9.77
C TYR A 319 9.89 -24.94 10.94
N GLU A 320 11.13 -25.31 11.03
CA GLU A 320 12.00 -25.02 12.17
C GLU A 320 12.82 -23.73 12.00
N THR A 321 12.43 -22.84 11.08
CA THR A 321 13.12 -21.53 10.94
C THR A 321 12.14 -20.36 11.01
#